data_4494070b5c1e4e8c9a97375705ffebd3
#
_entry.id   4494070b5c1e4e8c9a97375705ffebd3
#
_cell.length_a   1.000
_cell.length_b   1.000
_cell.length_c   1.000
_cell.angle_alpha   90.00
_cell.angle_beta   90.00
_cell.angle_gamma   90.00
#
_symmetry.space_group_name_H-M   'P 1'
#
loop_
_entity.id
_entity.type
_entity.pdbx_description
1 polymer ?
#
loop_
_entity_poly.entity_id
_entity_poly.type
_entity_poly.pdbx_seq_one_letter_code
_entity_poly.pdbx_strand_id
1 'polypeptide(L)'
;MKQTSGNTYNAKGPGRRNQRGFVNSRQALVLLALLFLMPVLVSYLMHLSAEHGWRPAGTTNKGSLIQPPLPLTLPAGLVSATGEPVSQDFLGGKWTLVYIDDAACGEKCRNRLYQMRQVRLAQGENLRRVQRLFLVTGASDSTDLSTILADYPDMAAVRLSPGQAGAIAPVFSVEGISMQGADNIYLVDPLGNLMMYYRPDVDPRDIVQDLQRLLKYSHTG
;
A
#
# COMPACT_ATOMS: atom_id res chain seq x y z
N MET A 1 31.16 -41.71 90.84
CA MET A 1 29.79 -41.26 90.82
C MET A 1 29.71 -39.98 90.01
N LYS A 2 29.21 -40.06 88.77
CA LYS A 2 28.49 -38.98 88.06
C LYS A 2 28.03 -39.51 86.72
N GLN A 3 26.82 -39.68 86.58
CA GLN A 3 26.11 -40.04 85.33
C GLN A 3 26.21 -38.89 84.35
N THR A 4 26.54 -39.15 83.10
CA THR A 4 26.39 -38.20 82.00
C THR A 4 25.29 -38.68 81.08
N SER A 5 24.22 -37.88 81.09
CA SER A 5 23.03 -38.01 80.30
C SER A 5 23.32 -37.80 78.82
N GLY A 6 22.97 -38.77 77.96
CA GLY A 6 23.11 -38.67 76.54
C GLY A 6 21.89 -37.88 75.96
N ASN A 7 22.16 -36.86 75.22
CA ASN A 7 21.21 -36.03 74.54
C ASN A 7 21.11 -36.51 73.08
N THR A 8 20.06 -37.21 72.75
CA THR A 8 19.74 -37.67 71.39
C THR A 8 19.08 -36.55 70.61
N TYR A 9 19.80 -35.94 69.68
CA TYR A 9 19.25 -34.99 68.71
C TYR A 9 18.46 -35.75 67.62
N ASN A 10 17.15 -35.54 67.65
CA ASN A 10 16.26 -36.07 66.65
C ASN A 10 16.28 -35.09 65.45
N ALA A 11 17.08 -35.40 64.40
CA ALA A 11 17.12 -34.65 63.18
C ALA A 11 15.88 -34.97 62.34
N LYS A 12 14.88 -34.10 62.41
CA LYS A 12 13.76 -34.09 61.47
C LYS A 12 14.25 -33.71 60.08
N GLY A 13 14.30 -34.68 59.17
CA GLY A 13 14.65 -34.45 57.77
C GLY A 13 13.67 -33.50 57.08
N PRO A 14 14.11 -32.74 56.07
CA PRO A 14 13.26 -31.79 55.34
C PRO A 14 12.12 -32.53 54.67
N GLY A 15 10.89 -32.19 55.10
CA GLY A 15 9.66 -32.70 54.51
C GLY A 15 9.64 -32.42 53.00
N ARG A 16 9.62 -33.46 52.16
CA ARG A 16 9.32 -33.36 50.75
C ARG A 16 7.98 -32.70 50.59
N ARG A 17 7.98 -31.41 50.20
CA ARG A 17 6.80 -30.73 49.69
C ARG A 17 6.40 -31.45 48.43
N ASN A 18 5.38 -32.30 48.56
CA ASN A 18 4.68 -32.90 47.43
C ASN A 18 3.97 -31.75 46.69
N GLN A 19 4.65 -31.17 45.71
CA GLN A 19 4.00 -30.25 44.75
C GLN A 19 3.01 -31.12 43.95
N ARG A 20 1.79 -31.18 44.42
CA ARG A 20 0.66 -31.70 43.69
C ARG A 20 0.57 -30.80 42.43
N GLY A 21 1.07 -31.30 41.32
CA GLY A 21 0.87 -30.62 40.03
C GLY A 21 -0.63 -30.42 39.82
N PHE A 22 -1.01 -29.18 39.54
CA PHE A 22 -2.39 -28.76 39.34
C PHE A 22 -3.08 -29.48 38.14
N VAL A 23 -2.37 -30.26 37.38
CA VAL A 23 -2.84 -30.89 36.15
C VAL A 23 -2.43 -32.38 36.15
N ASN A 24 -3.40 -33.29 35.99
CA ASN A 24 -3.13 -34.70 35.74
C ASN A 24 -2.36 -34.89 34.43
N SER A 25 -1.52 -35.94 34.32
CA SER A 25 -0.72 -36.23 33.10
C SER A 25 -1.55 -36.23 31.82
N ARG A 26 -2.78 -36.75 31.86
CA ARG A 26 -3.70 -36.73 30.72
C ARG A 26 -4.18 -35.32 30.38
N GLN A 27 -4.46 -34.50 31.39
CA GLN A 27 -4.85 -33.09 31.20
C GLN A 27 -3.68 -32.27 30.64
N ALA A 28 -2.46 -32.53 31.09
CA ALA A 28 -1.26 -31.89 30.57
C ALA A 28 -1.04 -32.22 29.09
N LEU A 29 -1.23 -33.47 28.68
CA LEU A 29 -1.16 -33.86 27.26
C LEU A 29 -2.25 -33.20 26.41
N VAL A 30 -3.46 -33.12 26.89
CA VAL A 30 -4.56 -32.43 26.19
C VAL A 30 -4.30 -30.94 26.06
N LEU A 31 -3.82 -30.27 27.13
CA LEU A 31 -3.46 -28.87 27.09
C LEU A 31 -2.28 -28.60 26.12
N LEU A 32 -1.29 -29.49 26.11
CA LEU A 32 -0.20 -29.39 25.18
C LEU A 32 -0.68 -29.55 23.73
N ALA A 33 -1.51 -30.54 23.45
CA ALA A 33 -2.10 -30.74 22.12
C ALA A 33 -2.95 -29.54 21.67
N LEU A 34 -3.76 -28.99 22.56
CA LEU A 34 -4.54 -27.78 22.29
C LEU A 34 -3.64 -26.57 22.00
N LEU A 35 -2.55 -26.39 22.76
CA LEU A 35 -1.60 -25.29 22.54
C LEU A 35 -0.98 -25.35 21.13
N PHE A 36 -0.66 -26.55 20.62
CA PHE A 36 -0.08 -26.71 19.29
C PHE A 36 -1.12 -26.69 18.16
N LEU A 37 -2.33 -27.20 18.41
CA LEU A 37 -3.38 -27.23 17.40
C LEU A 37 -4.13 -25.90 17.25
N MET A 38 -4.21 -25.11 18.34
CA MET A 38 -4.95 -23.86 18.35
C MET A 38 -4.47 -22.85 17.28
N PRO A 39 -3.16 -22.60 17.10
CA PRO A 39 -2.69 -21.66 16.06
C PRO A 39 -3.08 -22.13 14.65
N VAL A 40 -3.03 -23.42 14.40
CA VAL A 40 -3.42 -24.00 13.09
C VAL A 40 -4.92 -23.83 12.86
N LEU A 41 -5.73 -24.12 13.88
CA LEU A 41 -7.18 -23.96 13.80
C LEU A 41 -7.58 -22.49 13.60
N VAL A 42 -6.97 -21.57 14.35
CA VAL A 42 -7.20 -20.13 14.21
C VAL A 42 -6.80 -19.66 12.81
N SER A 43 -5.63 -20.07 12.30
CA SER A 43 -5.17 -19.73 10.95
C SER A 43 -6.13 -20.24 9.88
N TYR A 44 -6.63 -21.48 10.02
CA TYR A 44 -7.59 -22.06 9.10
C TYR A 44 -8.94 -21.31 9.13
N LEU A 45 -9.45 -20.98 10.33
CA LEU A 45 -10.68 -20.21 10.47
C LEU A 45 -10.54 -18.79 9.89
N MET A 46 -9.37 -18.16 10.10
CA MET A 46 -9.08 -16.85 9.48
C MET A 46 -9.02 -16.94 7.95
N HIS A 47 -8.46 -18.02 7.41
CA HIS A 47 -8.42 -18.24 5.96
C HIS A 47 -9.83 -18.38 5.39
N LEU A 48 -10.67 -19.21 5.99
CA LEU A 48 -12.07 -19.35 5.58
C LEU A 48 -12.85 -18.03 5.70
N SER A 49 -12.59 -17.25 6.75
CA SER A 49 -13.24 -15.94 6.94
C SER A 49 -12.78 -14.93 5.89
N ALA A 50 -11.53 -15.00 5.44
CA ALA A 50 -11.00 -14.13 4.39
C ALA A 50 -11.66 -14.42 3.03
N GLU A 51 -11.99 -15.68 2.72
CA GLU A 51 -12.75 -16.04 1.52
C GLU A 51 -14.18 -15.47 1.54
N HIS A 52 -14.75 -15.27 2.73
CA HIS A 52 -16.06 -14.63 2.93
C HIS A 52 -15.99 -13.10 3.09
N GLY A 53 -14.84 -12.48 2.71
CA GLY A 53 -14.68 -11.02 2.70
C GLY A 53 -14.27 -10.40 4.05
N TRP A 54 -14.10 -11.19 5.11
CA TRP A 54 -13.56 -10.66 6.37
C TRP A 54 -12.07 -10.39 6.25
N ARG A 55 -11.67 -9.15 6.55
CA ARG A 55 -10.26 -8.73 6.59
C ARG A 55 -9.97 -8.07 7.92
N PRO A 56 -8.79 -8.29 8.51
CA PRO A 56 -8.39 -7.58 9.71
C PRO A 56 -8.53 -6.06 9.50
N ALA A 57 -9.20 -5.38 10.39
CA ALA A 57 -9.29 -3.93 10.37
C ALA A 57 -7.90 -3.35 10.64
N GLY A 58 -7.41 -2.51 9.71
CA GLY A 58 -6.15 -1.79 9.86
C GLY A 58 -5.14 -2.13 8.76
N THR A 59 -5.29 -1.45 7.64
CA THR A 59 -4.19 -1.32 6.68
C THR A 59 -3.24 -0.25 7.19
N THR A 60 -1.93 -0.46 7.05
CA THR A 60 -0.92 0.52 7.47
C THR A 60 -0.69 1.62 6.43
N ASN A 61 -1.30 1.49 5.26
CA ASN A 61 -1.27 2.48 4.20
C ASN A 61 -2.25 3.63 4.50
N LYS A 62 -1.89 4.79 4.05
CA LYS A 62 -2.65 6.02 4.21
C LYS A 62 -3.55 6.29 3.01
N GLY A 63 -3.13 5.83 1.83
CA GLY A 63 -3.96 5.81 0.64
C GLY A 63 -5.03 4.72 0.69
N SER A 64 -6.10 4.89 -0.07
CA SER A 64 -7.16 3.90 -0.25
C SER A 64 -6.70 2.81 -1.22
N LEU A 65 -6.66 1.57 -0.74
CA LEU A 65 -6.30 0.41 -1.57
C LEU A 65 -7.43 0.01 -2.50
N ILE A 66 -7.09 -0.31 -3.74
CA ILE A 66 -7.99 -0.91 -4.72
C ILE A 66 -7.76 -2.43 -4.67
N GLN A 67 -8.78 -3.18 -4.34
CA GLN A 67 -8.69 -4.63 -4.18
C GLN A 67 -9.85 -5.35 -4.86
N PRO A 68 -9.54 -6.24 -5.82
CA PRO A 68 -8.20 -6.54 -6.35
C PRO A 68 -7.60 -5.35 -7.13
N PRO A 69 -6.26 -5.27 -7.28
CA PRO A 69 -5.65 -4.27 -8.16
C PRO A 69 -6.18 -4.39 -9.59
N LEU A 70 -6.42 -3.25 -10.24
CA LEU A 70 -7.02 -3.21 -11.56
C LEU A 70 -5.93 -3.08 -12.63
N PRO A 71 -5.82 -4.02 -13.58
CA PRO A 71 -4.86 -3.89 -14.68
C PRO A 71 -5.20 -2.64 -15.51
N LEU A 72 -4.19 -1.79 -15.69
CA LEU A 72 -4.29 -0.56 -16.48
C LEU A 72 -3.46 -0.68 -17.74
N THR A 73 -4.13 -0.72 -18.88
CA THR A 73 -3.49 -0.66 -20.18
C THR A 73 -3.72 0.72 -20.79
N LEU A 74 -2.63 1.38 -21.14
CA LEU A 74 -2.74 2.67 -21.85
C LEU A 74 -3.28 2.43 -23.27
N PRO A 75 -4.21 3.27 -23.75
CA PRO A 75 -4.69 3.18 -25.12
C PRO A 75 -3.56 3.30 -26.14
N ALA A 76 -3.74 2.69 -27.30
CA ALA A 76 -2.79 2.85 -28.41
C ALA A 76 -2.82 4.28 -28.97
N GLY A 77 -1.71 4.70 -29.58
CA GLY A 77 -1.60 5.98 -30.26
C GLY A 77 -1.62 7.20 -29.33
N LEU A 78 -1.21 7.02 -28.07
CA LEU A 78 -1.01 8.15 -27.17
C LEU A 78 0.17 8.99 -27.60
N VAL A 79 -0.01 10.30 -27.52
CA VAL A 79 1.02 11.30 -27.82
C VAL A 79 1.23 12.16 -26.60
N SER A 80 2.49 12.37 -26.24
CA SER A 80 2.83 13.29 -25.17
C SER A 80 2.46 14.74 -25.51
N ALA A 81 2.40 15.60 -24.53
CA ALA A 81 2.18 17.03 -24.75
C ALA A 81 3.29 17.69 -25.60
N THR A 82 4.46 17.06 -25.72
CA THR A 82 5.58 17.50 -26.58
C THR A 82 5.54 16.90 -27.98
N GLY A 83 4.54 16.07 -28.29
CA GLY A 83 4.38 15.46 -29.62
C GLY A 83 5.05 14.09 -29.79
N GLU A 84 5.74 13.58 -28.77
CA GLU A 84 6.41 12.28 -28.79
C GLU A 84 5.41 11.13 -28.58
N PRO A 85 5.53 9.98 -29.27
CA PRO A 85 4.68 8.83 -29.04
C PRO A 85 4.96 8.22 -27.67
N VAL A 86 3.92 7.88 -26.93
CA VAL A 86 4.03 7.21 -25.63
C VAL A 86 3.77 5.72 -25.81
N SER A 87 4.74 4.91 -25.37
CA SER A 87 4.61 3.45 -25.41
C SER A 87 3.48 2.96 -24.53
N GLN A 88 2.78 1.90 -24.97
CA GLN A 88 1.79 1.20 -24.14
C GLN A 88 2.42 0.60 -22.86
N ASP A 89 3.73 0.25 -22.93
CA ASP A 89 4.49 -0.28 -21.81
C ASP A 89 5.03 0.81 -20.86
N PHE A 90 4.64 2.07 -21.06
CA PHE A 90 5.11 3.20 -20.24
C PHE A 90 4.93 2.97 -18.73
N LEU A 91 3.87 2.27 -18.35
CA LEU A 91 3.58 1.97 -16.93
C LEU A 91 4.44 0.84 -16.36
N GLY A 92 5.12 0.07 -17.22
CA GLY A 92 5.93 -1.07 -16.79
C GLY A 92 7.25 -0.66 -16.13
N GLY A 93 7.72 -1.46 -15.16
CA GLY A 93 9.05 -1.36 -14.56
C GLY A 93 9.25 -0.22 -13.56
N LYS A 94 8.28 0.67 -13.35
CA LYS A 94 8.38 1.77 -12.39
C LYS A 94 7.05 2.00 -11.66
N TRP A 95 7.15 2.49 -10.44
CA TRP A 95 6.01 3.03 -9.72
C TRP A 95 5.56 4.33 -10.37
N THR A 96 4.28 4.43 -10.74
CA THR A 96 3.77 5.59 -11.46
C THR A 96 2.72 6.32 -10.64
N LEU A 97 2.98 7.59 -10.33
CA LEU A 97 1.97 8.51 -9.82
C LEU A 97 1.21 9.07 -11.02
N VAL A 98 -0.10 8.88 -11.03
CA VAL A 98 -0.97 9.34 -12.12
C VAL A 98 -1.92 10.41 -11.59
N TYR A 99 -2.05 11.49 -12.33
CA TYR A 99 -3.06 12.53 -12.10
C TYR A 99 -3.84 12.78 -13.37
N ILE A 100 -5.11 13.11 -13.24
CA ILE A 100 -6.03 13.26 -14.37
C ILE A 100 -6.81 14.56 -14.20
N ASP A 101 -6.70 15.45 -15.18
CA ASP A 101 -7.44 16.71 -15.20
C ASP A 101 -7.57 17.23 -16.66
N ASP A 102 -8.24 18.35 -16.82
CA ASP A 102 -8.33 19.03 -18.12
C ASP A 102 -7.07 19.84 -18.45
N ALA A 103 -7.01 20.32 -19.69
CA ALA A 103 -5.87 21.10 -20.19
C ALA A 103 -5.78 22.50 -19.58
N ALA A 104 -6.83 23.02 -18.97
CA ALA A 104 -6.81 24.35 -18.34
C ALA A 104 -5.99 24.37 -17.04
N CYS A 105 -5.86 23.18 -16.40
CA CYS A 105 -5.06 22.96 -15.21
C CYS A 105 -5.09 24.14 -14.21
N GLY A 106 -6.24 24.36 -13.59
CA GLY A 106 -6.44 25.41 -12.62
C GLY A 106 -5.55 25.28 -11.36
N GLU A 107 -5.79 26.07 -10.35
CA GLU A 107 -5.00 26.12 -9.12
C GLU A 107 -4.89 24.73 -8.43
N LYS A 108 -5.98 24.01 -8.36
CA LYS A 108 -6.00 22.65 -7.77
C LYS A 108 -5.07 21.69 -8.53
N CYS A 109 -5.19 21.66 -9.86
CA CYS A 109 -4.32 20.86 -10.72
C CYS A 109 -2.85 21.20 -10.49
N ARG A 110 -2.46 22.48 -10.55
CA ARG A 110 -1.06 22.90 -10.30
C ARG A 110 -0.55 22.46 -8.94
N ASN A 111 -1.38 22.54 -7.92
CA ASN A 111 -1.03 22.07 -6.58
C ASN A 111 -0.81 20.55 -6.58
N ARG A 112 -1.62 19.76 -7.30
CA ARG A 112 -1.43 18.30 -7.43
C ARG A 112 -0.15 17.95 -8.16
N LEU A 113 0.15 18.62 -9.28
CA LEU A 113 1.39 18.41 -10.00
C LEU A 113 2.62 18.75 -9.13
N TYR A 114 2.53 19.82 -8.35
CA TYR A 114 3.56 20.18 -7.37
C TYR A 114 3.72 19.11 -6.28
N GLN A 115 2.62 18.64 -5.70
CA GLN A 115 2.66 17.55 -4.70
C GLN A 115 3.31 16.30 -5.25
N MET A 116 2.93 15.86 -6.46
CA MET A 116 3.54 14.69 -7.11
C MET A 116 5.05 14.88 -7.33
N ARG A 117 5.50 16.10 -7.67
CA ARG A 117 6.93 16.43 -7.75
C ARG A 117 7.61 16.26 -6.40
N GLN A 118 7.06 16.84 -5.34
CA GLN A 118 7.63 16.75 -4.00
C GLN A 118 7.66 15.31 -3.49
N VAL A 119 6.60 14.55 -3.68
CA VAL A 119 6.52 13.13 -3.32
C VAL A 119 7.62 12.33 -4.01
N ARG A 120 7.84 12.56 -5.32
CA ARG A 120 8.89 11.86 -6.06
C ARG A 120 10.29 12.26 -5.59
N LEU A 121 10.56 13.54 -5.40
CA LEU A 121 11.85 14.03 -4.91
C LEU A 121 12.18 13.49 -3.52
N ALA A 122 11.19 13.34 -2.66
CA ALA A 122 11.34 12.79 -1.31
C ALA A 122 11.75 11.30 -1.29
N GLN A 123 11.73 10.59 -2.45
CA GLN A 123 12.17 9.20 -2.53
C GLN A 123 13.71 9.05 -2.54
N GLY A 124 14.45 10.14 -2.68
CA GLY A 124 15.92 10.13 -2.61
C GLY A 124 16.55 9.17 -3.63
N GLU A 125 17.29 8.18 -3.16
CA GLU A 125 17.95 7.17 -4.00
C GLU A 125 16.99 6.38 -4.89
N ASN A 126 15.74 6.21 -4.45
CA ASN A 126 14.69 5.51 -5.19
C ASN A 126 13.97 6.39 -6.24
N LEU A 127 14.39 7.64 -6.42
CA LEU A 127 13.75 8.59 -7.34
C LEU A 127 13.63 8.04 -8.77
N ARG A 128 14.60 7.23 -9.21
CA ARG A 128 14.60 6.63 -10.57
C ARG A 128 13.55 5.53 -10.73
N ARG A 129 13.08 4.95 -9.63
CA ARG A 129 12.05 3.91 -9.59
C ARG A 129 10.63 4.48 -9.59
N VAL A 130 10.50 5.81 -9.51
CA VAL A 130 9.23 6.53 -9.46
C VAL A 130 9.13 7.48 -10.63
N GLN A 131 8.06 7.37 -11.41
CA GLN A 131 7.71 8.28 -12.49
C GLN A 131 6.37 8.96 -12.24
N ARG A 132 6.07 9.99 -13.02
CA ARG A 132 4.84 10.77 -12.93
C ARG A 132 4.19 10.83 -14.30
N LEU A 133 2.88 10.66 -14.32
CA LEU A 133 2.05 10.73 -15.52
C LEU A 133 0.89 11.69 -15.28
N PHE A 134 0.76 12.67 -16.15
CA PHE A 134 -0.40 13.55 -16.20
C PHE A 134 -1.23 13.18 -17.42
N LEU A 135 -2.43 12.68 -17.20
CA LEU A 135 -3.42 12.39 -18.24
C LEU A 135 -4.32 13.60 -18.44
N VAL A 136 -4.18 14.25 -19.58
CA VAL A 136 -4.90 15.47 -19.91
C VAL A 136 -6.15 15.12 -20.70
N THR A 137 -7.31 15.41 -20.13
CA THR A 137 -8.61 15.22 -20.77
C THR A 137 -9.09 16.52 -21.42
N GLY A 138 -9.99 16.43 -22.40
CA GLY A 138 -10.57 17.60 -23.05
C GLY A 138 -9.76 18.12 -24.25
N ALA A 139 -10.45 18.91 -25.06
CA ALA A 139 -9.95 19.40 -26.37
C ALA A 139 -9.29 20.78 -26.31
N SER A 140 -9.06 21.35 -25.14
CA SER A 140 -8.51 22.71 -25.03
C SER A 140 -7.05 22.73 -25.48
N ASP A 141 -6.77 23.40 -26.57
CA ASP A 141 -5.41 23.79 -26.97
C ASP A 141 -4.98 24.98 -26.08
N SER A 142 -4.71 24.72 -24.81
CA SER A 142 -4.25 25.78 -23.94
C SER A 142 -2.73 25.92 -24.06
N THR A 143 -2.29 27.08 -24.49
CA THR A 143 -0.90 27.53 -24.42
C THR A 143 -0.37 27.45 -22.97
N ASP A 144 -1.27 27.49 -21.99
CA ASP A 144 -0.97 27.38 -20.58
C ASP A 144 -0.38 26.03 -20.18
N LEU A 145 -0.82 24.91 -20.80
CA LEU A 145 -0.31 23.58 -20.45
C LEU A 145 1.19 23.45 -20.72
N SER A 146 1.69 23.92 -21.85
CA SER A 146 3.12 23.87 -22.18
C SER A 146 3.95 24.70 -21.19
N THR A 147 3.43 25.85 -20.78
CA THR A 147 4.05 26.70 -19.75
C THR A 147 4.09 26.02 -18.40
N ILE A 148 2.98 25.38 -17.99
CA ILE A 148 2.91 24.61 -16.74
C ILE A 148 3.90 23.44 -16.77
N LEU A 149 3.96 22.70 -17.87
CA LEU A 149 4.83 21.52 -18.01
C LEU A 149 6.32 21.88 -18.06
N ALA A 150 6.68 23.11 -18.44
CA ALA A 150 8.06 23.58 -18.37
C ALA A 150 8.67 23.49 -16.96
N ASP A 151 7.82 23.63 -15.92
CA ASP A 151 8.24 23.48 -14.52
C ASP A 151 8.40 22.00 -14.11
N TYR A 152 7.99 21.06 -14.95
CA TYR A 152 7.97 19.61 -14.66
C TYR A 152 8.60 18.77 -15.77
N PRO A 153 9.89 18.99 -16.13
CA PRO A 153 10.51 18.39 -17.31
C PRO A 153 10.59 16.86 -17.29
N ASP A 154 10.49 16.26 -16.10
CA ASP A 154 10.56 14.81 -15.88
C ASP A 154 9.18 14.15 -15.65
N MET A 155 8.11 14.86 -15.98
CA MET A 155 6.74 14.36 -15.94
C MET A 155 6.24 14.09 -17.36
N ALA A 156 5.79 12.87 -17.61
CA ALA A 156 5.08 12.58 -18.84
C ALA A 156 3.66 13.18 -18.76
N ALA A 157 3.32 14.00 -19.75
CA ALA A 157 1.97 14.51 -19.92
C ALA A 157 1.40 13.98 -21.22
N VAL A 158 0.23 13.38 -21.18
CA VAL A 158 -0.39 12.70 -22.32
C VAL A 158 -1.78 13.26 -22.55
N ARG A 159 -2.06 13.71 -23.77
CA ARG A 159 -3.39 14.14 -24.15
C ARG A 159 -4.24 12.94 -24.55
N LEU A 160 -5.43 12.85 -23.98
CA LEU A 160 -6.42 11.84 -24.29
C LEU A 160 -7.49 12.40 -25.21
N SER A 161 -7.75 11.74 -26.32
CA SER A 161 -8.97 11.97 -27.07
C SER A 161 -10.20 11.54 -26.24
N PRO A 162 -11.41 12.03 -26.55
CA PRO A 162 -12.62 11.63 -25.82
C PRO A 162 -12.84 10.11 -25.77
N GLY A 163 -12.53 9.41 -26.87
CA GLY A 163 -12.60 7.94 -26.92
C GLY A 163 -11.59 7.25 -26.03
N GLN A 164 -10.34 7.74 -25.99
CA GLN A 164 -9.29 7.21 -25.13
C GLN A 164 -9.60 7.48 -23.64
N ALA A 165 -10.09 8.68 -23.31
CA ALA A 165 -10.54 9.00 -21.96
C ALA A 165 -11.69 8.09 -21.52
N GLY A 166 -12.68 7.84 -22.41
CA GLY A 166 -13.77 6.90 -22.16
C GLY A 166 -13.30 5.46 -21.93
N ALA A 167 -12.26 5.02 -22.64
CA ALA A 167 -11.72 3.67 -22.50
C ALA A 167 -11.04 3.42 -21.13
N ILE A 168 -10.38 4.43 -20.55
CA ILE A 168 -9.68 4.29 -19.25
C ILE A 168 -10.56 4.70 -18.07
N ALA A 169 -11.62 5.46 -18.29
CA ALA A 169 -12.49 5.97 -17.23
C ALA A 169 -13.01 4.89 -16.27
N PRO A 170 -13.42 3.69 -16.70
CA PRO A 170 -13.88 2.65 -15.78
C PRO A 170 -12.81 2.21 -14.77
N VAL A 171 -11.52 2.20 -15.15
CA VAL A 171 -10.42 1.79 -14.27
C VAL A 171 -10.15 2.84 -13.20
N PHE A 172 -10.26 4.13 -13.55
CA PHE A 172 -10.02 5.25 -12.61
C PHE A 172 -11.27 5.69 -11.84
N SER A 173 -12.46 5.18 -12.20
CA SER A 173 -13.69 5.44 -11.47
C SER A 173 -13.80 4.46 -10.30
N VAL A 174 -13.18 4.81 -9.18
CA VAL A 174 -13.11 3.96 -7.98
C VAL A 174 -14.16 4.38 -6.96
N GLU A 175 -14.79 3.43 -6.29
CA GLU A 175 -15.81 3.67 -5.25
C GLU A 175 -16.96 4.59 -5.69
N GLY A 176 -17.31 4.54 -6.98
CA GLY A 176 -18.37 5.41 -7.54
C GLY A 176 -17.97 6.86 -7.76
N ILE A 177 -16.69 7.21 -7.51
CA ILE A 177 -16.15 8.54 -7.79
C ILE A 177 -15.71 8.57 -9.25
N SER A 178 -16.21 9.54 -10.02
CA SER A 178 -15.81 9.73 -11.41
C SER A 178 -14.31 10.04 -11.52
N MET A 179 -13.68 9.56 -12.57
CA MET A 179 -12.31 9.91 -12.94
C MET A 179 -12.09 11.42 -13.02
N GLN A 180 -13.05 12.15 -13.60
CA GLN A 180 -12.96 13.60 -13.81
C GLN A 180 -13.40 14.36 -12.55
N GLY A 181 -12.62 15.38 -12.16
CA GLY A 181 -12.94 16.26 -11.04
C GLY A 181 -12.75 15.64 -9.65
N ALA A 182 -12.24 14.40 -9.58
CA ALA A 182 -11.96 13.74 -8.30
C ALA A 182 -10.74 14.32 -7.57
N ASP A 183 -9.86 15.01 -8.28
CA ASP A 183 -8.57 15.53 -7.77
C ASP A 183 -7.71 14.46 -7.08
N ASN A 184 -7.92 13.19 -7.39
CA ASN A 184 -7.17 12.07 -6.82
C ASN A 184 -5.79 11.93 -7.47
N ILE A 185 -4.80 11.57 -6.66
CA ILE A 185 -3.53 11.04 -7.16
C ILE A 185 -3.63 9.52 -7.10
N TYR A 186 -3.42 8.86 -8.22
CA TYR A 186 -3.47 7.42 -8.34
C TYR A 186 -2.06 6.83 -8.34
N LEU A 187 -1.91 5.61 -7.81
CA LEU A 187 -0.65 4.88 -7.78
C LEU A 187 -0.78 3.58 -8.58
N VAL A 188 0.06 3.46 -9.58
CA VAL A 188 0.19 2.26 -10.43
C VAL A 188 1.49 1.56 -10.09
N ASP A 189 1.42 0.24 -9.96
CA ASP A 189 2.57 -0.60 -9.65
C ASP A 189 3.46 -0.86 -10.89
N PRO A 190 4.68 -1.41 -10.73
CA PRO A 190 5.58 -1.71 -11.85
C PRO A 190 5.08 -2.80 -12.81
N LEU A 191 3.99 -3.49 -12.49
CA LEU A 191 3.30 -4.45 -13.37
C LEU A 191 2.20 -3.80 -14.20
N GLY A 192 1.94 -2.50 -13.98
CA GLY A 192 0.89 -1.76 -14.67
C GLY A 192 -0.50 -1.88 -14.02
N ASN A 193 -0.59 -2.25 -12.75
CA ASN A 193 -1.88 -2.32 -12.07
C ASN A 193 -2.14 -1.06 -11.23
N LEU A 194 -3.34 -0.51 -11.35
CA LEU A 194 -3.84 0.52 -10.46
C LEU A 194 -4.16 -0.12 -9.11
N MET A 195 -3.38 0.22 -8.08
CA MET A 195 -3.46 -0.44 -6.79
C MET A 195 -3.94 0.45 -5.64
N MET A 196 -3.82 1.76 -5.79
CA MET A 196 -4.13 2.69 -4.71
C MET A 196 -4.49 4.08 -5.27
N TYR A 197 -5.25 4.84 -4.51
CA TYR A 197 -5.47 6.25 -4.79
C TYR A 197 -5.43 7.08 -3.51
N TYR A 198 -5.11 8.35 -3.67
CA TYR A 198 -5.03 9.34 -2.59
C TYR A 198 -6.02 10.46 -2.89
N ARG A 199 -6.94 10.68 -1.97
CA ARG A 199 -7.93 11.74 -2.05
C ARG A 199 -7.30 13.11 -1.83
N PRO A 200 -8.01 14.20 -2.17
CA PRO A 200 -7.51 15.55 -2.01
C PRO A 200 -7.11 15.96 -0.59
N ASP A 201 -7.72 15.35 0.40
CA ASP A 201 -7.52 15.60 1.83
C ASP A 201 -6.32 14.86 2.45
N VAL A 202 -5.68 13.95 1.71
CA VAL A 202 -4.51 13.21 2.19
C VAL A 202 -3.26 14.09 2.19
N ASP A 203 -2.53 14.10 3.32
CA ASP A 203 -1.25 14.81 3.42
C ASP A 203 -0.22 14.19 2.44
N PRO A 204 0.48 15.00 1.62
CA PRO A 204 1.55 14.51 0.75
C PRO A 204 2.63 13.69 1.46
N ARG A 205 2.87 13.94 2.76
CA ARG A 205 3.80 13.15 3.58
C ARG A 205 3.35 11.70 3.74
N ASP A 206 2.05 11.48 3.79
CA ASP A 206 1.46 10.14 3.86
C ASP A 206 1.70 9.37 2.55
N ILE A 207 1.61 10.05 1.40
CA ILE A 207 1.96 9.48 0.09
C ILE A 207 3.45 9.10 0.05
N VAL A 208 4.32 9.95 0.59
CA VAL A 208 5.76 9.67 0.70
C VAL A 208 6.00 8.41 1.54
N GLN A 209 5.36 8.28 2.71
CA GLN A 209 5.53 7.14 3.60
C GLN A 209 5.07 5.83 2.97
N ASP A 210 3.90 5.84 2.32
CA ASP A 210 3.37 4.66 1.64
C ASP A 210 4.31 4.23 0.50
N LEU A 211 4.74 5.17 -0.33
CA LEU A 211 5.62 4.89 -1.45
C LEU A 211 7.00 4.39 -1.00
N GLN A 212 7.59 4.98 0.06
CA GLN A 212 8.84 4.51 0.66
C GLN A 212 8.71 3.07 1.17
N ARG A 213 7.58 2.74 1.79
CA ARG A 213 7.31 1.38 2.25
C ARG A 213 7.20 0.40 1.08
N LEU A 214 6.46 0.76 0.03
CA LEU A 214 6.34 -0.04 -1.18
C LEU A 214 7.70 -0.26 -1.86
N LEU A 215 8.49 0.79 -2.03
CA LEU A 215 9.83 0.73 -2.62
C LEU A 215 10.81 -0.12 -1.82
N LYS A 216 10.67 -0.15 -0.49
CA LYS A 216 11.51 -0.97 0.39
C LYS A 216 11.28 -2.46 0.19
N TYR A 217 10.05 -2.88 -0.03
CA TYR A 217 9.67 -4.30 -0.14
C TYR A 217 9.49 -4.78 -1.59
N SER A 218 9.44 -3.87 -2.55
CA SER A 218 9.39 -4.22 -3.97
C SER A 218 10.79 -4.45 -4.52
N HIS A 219 11.00 -5.62 -5.14
CA HIS A 219 12.22 -5.92 -5.90
C HIS A 219 12.13 -5.49 -7.36
N THR A 220 10.95 -5.06 -7.82
CA THR A 220 10.66 -4.57 -9.17
C THR A 220 10.52 -3.05 -9.17
N GLY A 221 11.00 -2.42 -10.24
CA GLY A 221 10.94 -0.96 -10.40
C GLY A 221 12.25 -0.26 -10.11
#